data_f01e17d42fccb8542557ff217fb2c086
#
_entry.id   f01e17d42fccb8542557ff217fb2c086
#
_cell.length_a   1.000
_cell.length_b   1.000
_cell.length_c   1.000
_cell.angle_alpha   90.00
_cell.angle_beta   90.00
_cell.angle_gamma   90.00
#
_symmetry.space_group_name_H-M   'P 1'
#
loop_
_entity.id
_entity.type
_entity.pdbx_description
1 polymer ?
#
loop_
_entity_poly.entity_id
_entity_poly.type
_entity_poly.pdbx_seq_one_letter_code
_entity_poly.pdbx_strand_id
1 'polypeptide(L)'
;MKNEKNLFSIGEVARATGVTRRIILNYEDKELISYDFKNGENGNRYYSMDTLTKVYTVRNLQKLGLSLNEIKGYLDGDIDLTMLIRRLEDMRDAINMNIEKLYERAKSRNDGIKEVCLDEQTVYRRVYIAKSVAEKTDLLRRTAFEAMQLCGTYTGKRMYFIEHPLSEPEKTVCCAAVPPKSSGEYIVTLPKTPALSVYHRGAYEELPNVLDELMSYAKKNRIELSGICRYVFLEGPPQHKDKSLFITRVFALLKQQSVNGK
;
A
#
# COMPACT_ATOMS: atom_id res chain seq x y z
N MET A 1 -35.84 -27.28 26.93
CA MET A 1 -36.14 -27.56 25.52
C MET A 1 -35.72 -26.31 24.74
N LYS A 2 -34.53 -26.34 24.05
CA LYS A 2 -34.11 -25.23 23.13
C LYS A 2 -35.01 -25.31 21.89
N ASN A 3 -35.58 -24.18 21.53
CA ASN A 3 -36.54 -24.01 20.44
C ASN A 3 -35.90 -24.45 19.11
N GLU A 4 -36.29 -25.59 18.54
CA GLU A 4 -35.84 -26.16 17.26
C GLU A 4 -36.16 -25.26 16.03
N LYS A 5 -36.95 -24.19 16.23
CA LYS A 5 -37.48 -23.34 15.16
C LYS A 5 -36.48 -22.35 14.53
N ASN A 6 -35.24 -22.27 15.05
CA ASN A 6 -34.25 -21.29 14.58
C ASN A 6 -32.86 -21.90 14.28
N LEU A 7 -32.83 -23.18 13.90
CA LEU A 7 -31.59 -23.86 13.53
C LEU A 7 -31.52 -24.05 12.01
N PHE A 8 -30.33 -23.83 11.46
CA PHE A 8 -30.02 -23.93 10.03
C PHE A 8 -29.24 -25.22 9.75
N SER A 9 -29.60 -25.93 8.72
CA SER A 9 -28.78 -27.04 8.21
C SER A 9 -27.49 -26.51 7.62
N ILE A 10 -26.46 -27.36 7.52
CA ILE A 10 -25.18 -26.99 6.88
C ILE A 10 -25.35 -26.43 5.43
N GLY A 11 -26.38 -26.92 4.72
CA GLY A 11 -26.71 -26.44 3.38
C GLY A 11 -27.29 -25.03 3.37
N GLU A 12 -28.10 -24.67 4.36
CA GLU A 12 -28.64 -23.31 4.53
C GLU A 12 -27.56 -22.35 4.96
N VAL A 13 -26.71 -22.75 5.92
CA VAL A 13 -25.53 -21.95 6.31
C VAL A 13 -24.61 -21.69 5.10
N ALA A 14 -24.32 -22.73 4.31
CA ALA A 14 -23.48 -22.60 3.12
C ALA A 14 -24.06 -21.60 2.10
N ARG A 15 -25.38 -21.68 1.85
CA ARG A 15 -26.06 -20.73 0.95
C ARG A 15 -26.08 -19.30 1.49
N ALA A 16 -26.43 -19.15 2.78
CA ALA A 16 -26.53 -17.84 3.42
C ALA A 16 -25.16 -17.13 3.49
N THR A 17 -24.09 -17.85 3.81
CA THR A 17 -22.76 -17.28 4.00
C THR A 17 -21.91 -17.25 2.71
N GLY A 18 -22.35 -17.97 1.65
CA GLY A 18 -21.63 -18.09 0.38
C GLY A 18 -20.29 -18.82 0.51
N VAL A 19 -20.19 -19.78 1.44
CA VAL A 19 -19.08 -20.74 1.54
C VAL A 19 -19.60 -22.16 1.23
N THR A 20 -18.67 -23.08 0.94
CA THR A 20 -19.06 -24.48 0.71
C THR A 20 -19.26 -25.23 2.04
N ARG A 21 -20.03 -26.34 2.01
CA ARG A 21 -20.15 -27.23 3.17
C ARG A 21 -18.79 -27.70 3.68
N ARG A 22 -17.85 -27.98 2.78
CA ARG A 22 -16.48 -28.39 3.13
C ARG A 22 -15.74 -27.32 3.93
N ILE A 23 -15.94 -26.04 3.60
CA ILE A 23 -15.34 -24.91 4.33
C ILE A 23 -15.94 -24.82 5.74
N ILE A 24 -17.25 -25.01 5.89
CA ILE A 24 -17.91 -25.03 7.22
C ILE A 24 -17.33 -26.14 8.09
N LEU A 25 -17.20 -27.37 7.54
CA LEU A 25 -16.57 -28.48 8.25
C LEU A 25 -15.11 -28.19 8.63
N ASN A 26 -14.34 -27.55 7.74
CA ASN A 26 -12.98 -27.14 8.06
C ASN A 26 -12.93 -26.09 9.19
N TYR A 27 -13.92 -25.20 9.28
CA TYR A 27 -14.02 -24.26 10.40
C TYR A 27 -14.33 -24.97 11.72
N GLU A 28 -15.14 -26.04 11.70
CA GLU A 28 -15.36 -26.89 12.86
C GLU A 28 -14.08 -27.63 13.28
N ASP A 29 -13.39 -28.25 12.32
CA ASP A 29 -12.13 -28.97 12.57
C ASP A 29 -11.04 -28.04 13.17
N LYS A 30 -11.09 -26.75 12.86
CA LYS A 30 -10.21 -25.72 13.41
C LYS A 30 -10.76 -25.08 14.68
N GLU A 31 -11.87 -25.55 15.21
CA GLU A 31 -12.54 -25.04 16.42
C GLU A 31 -12.90 -23.55 16.35
N LEU A 32 -13.10 -23.02 15.14
CA LEU A 32 -13.57 -21.65 14.92
C LEU A 32 -15.07 -21.50 15.13
N ILE A 33 -15.81 -22.59 14.88
CA ILE A 33 -17.24 -22.73 15.09
C ILE A 33 -17.55 -24.14 15.63
N SER A 34 -18.74 -24.33 16.14
CA SER A 34 -19.27 -25.62 16.51
C SER A 34 -20.73 -25.74 16.05
N TYR A 35 -21.19 -26.95 15.77
CA TYR A 35 -22.62 -27.16 15.57
C TYR A 35 -23.35 -27.00 16.90
N ASP A 36 -24.58 -26.49 16.87
CA ASP A 36 -25.41 -26.30 18.06
C ASP A 36 -26.25 -27.56 18.38
N PHE A 37 -26.58 -28.33 17.33
CA PHE A 37 -27.34 -29.57 17.46
C PHE A 37 -26.89 -30.58 16.40
N LYS A 38 -26.81 -31.86 16.79
CA LYS A 38 -26.58 -33.00 15.89
C LYS A 38 -27.71 -33.99 16.03
N ASN A 39 -28.39 -34.27 14.93
CA ASN A 39 -29.45 -35.26 14.92
C ASN A 39 -28.88 -36.68 15.11
N GLY A 40 -29.34 -37.41 16.11
CA GLY A 40 -28.84 -38.74 16.44
C GLY A 40 -29.18 -39.82 15.41
N GLU A 41 -30.27 -39.67 14.65
CA GLU A 41 -30.74 -40.69 13.69
C GLU A 41 -29.98 -40.61 12.35
N ASN A 42 -29.74 -39.41 11.84
CA ASN A 42 -29.14 -39.20 10.51
C ASN A 42 -27.78 -38.50 10.54
N GLY A 43 -27.28 -38.14 11.72
CA GLY A 43 -25.97 -37.46 11.88
C GLY A 43 -25.91 -36.03 11.39
N ASN A 44 -27.03 -35.45 10.95
CA ASN A 44 -27.06 -34.09 10.41
C ASN A 44 -26.72 -33.02 11.47
N ARG A 45 -25.95 -32.02 11.09
CA ARG A 45 -25.51 -30.89 11.93
C ARG A 45 -26.38 -29.69 11.66
N TYR A 46 -26.77 -29.01 12.73
CA TYR A 46 -27.58 -27.79 12.70
C TYR A 46 -26.90 -26.69 13.50
N TYR A 47 -27.06 -25.48 13.05
CA TYR A 47 -26.32 -24.29 13.48
C TYR A 47 -27.31 -23.17 13.85
N SER A 48 -27.04 -22.46 14.91
CA SER A 48 -27.79 -21.27 15.32
C SER A 48 -27.47 -20.05 14.47
N MET A 49 -28.25 -18.99 14.65
CA MET A 49 -27.93 -17.68 14.05
C MET A 49 -26.57 -17.13 14.54
N ASP A 50 -26.22 -17.38 15.80
CA ASP A 50 -24.94 -16.98 16.37
C ASP A 50 -23.76 -17.67 15.65
N THR A 51 -23.89 -18.96 15.41
CA THR A 51 -22.89 -19.73 14.65
C THR A 51 -22.80 -19.24 13.20
N LEU A 52 -23.94 -18.93 12.57
CA LEU A 52 -23.97 -18.34 11.23
C LEU A 52 -23.23 -17.00 11.19
N THR A 53 -23.43 -16.14 12.20
CA THR A 53 -22.71 -14.88 12.36
C THR A 53 -21.20 -15.10 12.52
N LYS A 54 -20.78 -16.11 13.29
CA LYS A 54 -19.37 -16.50 13.41
C LYS A 54 -18.78 -16.92 12.06
N VAL A 55 -19.50 -17.72 11.26
CA VAL A 55 -19.05 -18.08 9.89
C VAL A 55 -18.83 -16.85 9.03
N TYR A 56 -19.74 -15.86 9.09
CA TYR A 56 -19.54 -14.58 8.40
C TYR A 56 -18.29 -13.85 8.87
N THR A 57 -18.06 -13.78 10.17
CA THR A 57 -16.88 -13.13 10.76
C THR A 57 -15.61 -13.81 10.28
N VAL A 58 -15.51 -15.13 10.39
CA VAL A 58 -14.35 -15.91 9.91
C VAL A 58 -14.09 -15.65 8.43
N ARG A 59 -15.14 -15.73 7.61
CA ARG A 59 -15.03 -15.47 6.17
C ARG A 59 -14.53 -14.05 5.85
N ASN A 60 -15.04 -13.04 6.54
CA ASN A 60 -14.64 -11.66 6.33
C ASN A 60 -13.17 -11.45 6.72
N LEU A 61 -12.72 -12.01 7.84
CA LEU A 61 -11.34 -11.95 8.26
C LEU A 61 -10.39 -12.69 7.28
N GLN A 62 -10.84 -13.84 6.72
CA GLN A 62 -10.08 -14.51 5.66
C GLN A 62 -9.98 -13.67 4.37
N LYS A 63 -11.03 -12.95 3.98
CA LYS A 63 -10.96 -12.01 2.84
C LYS A 63 -9.96 -10.88 3.07
N LEU A 64 -9.72 -10.51 4.33
CA LEU A 64 -8.66 -9.58 4.73
C LEU A 64 -7.28 -10.24 4.80
N GLY A 65 -7.17 -11.50 4.37
CA GLY A 65 -5.91 -12.23 4.27
C GLY A 65 -5.43 -12.85 5.58
N LEU A 66 -6.28 -12.97 6.62
CA LEU A 66 -5.92 -13.68 7.84
C LEU A 66 -5.99 -15.20 7.61
N SER A 67 -5.02 -15.92 8.14
CA SER A 67 -5.05 -17.37 8.26
C SER A 67 -6.07 -17.81 9.30
N LEU A 68 -6.53 -19.06 9.24
CA LEU A 68 -7.48 -19.59 10.24
C LEU A 68 -6.91 -19.58 11.67
N ASN A 69 -5.59 -19.75 11.83
CA ASN A 69 -4.93 -19.67 13.13
C ASN A 69 -4.93 -18.24 13.69
N GLU A 70 -4.64 -17.24 12.86
CA GLU A 70 -4.73 -15.83 13.25
C GLU A 70 -6.18 -15.44 13.61
N ILE A 71 -7.16 -15.98 12.86
CA ILE A 71 -8.59 -15.76 13.16
C ILE A 71 -8.98 -16.41 14.49
N LYS A 72 -8.47 -17.61 14.79
CA LYS A 72 -8.68 -18.25 16.08
C LYS A 72 -8.13 -17.40 17.21
N GLY A 73 -6.86 -16.97 17.11
CA GLY A 73 -6.25 -16.07 18.09
C GLY A 73 -7.03 -14.74 18.26
N TYR A 74 -7.58 -14.19 17.16
CA TYR A 74 -8.45 -13.00 17.23
C TYR A 74 -9.75 -13.26 18.01
N LEU A 75 -10.41 -14.40 17.76
CA LEU A 75 -11.67 -14.75 18.44
C LEU A 75 -11.44 -15.11 19.90
N ASP A 76 -10.32 -15.71 20.23
CA ASP A 76 -9.93 -16.10 21.58
C ASP A 76 -9.29 -14.93 22.38
N GLY A 77 -8.97 -13.80 21.71
CA GLY A 77 -8.35 -12.62 22.35
C GLY A 77 -6.83 -12.74 22.52
N ASP A 78 -6.19 -13.72 21.90
CA ASP A 78 -4.77 -14.05 22.07
C ASP A 78 -3.87 -13.48 20.99
N ILE A 79 -4.38 -12.60 20.10
CA ILE A 79 -3.61 -12.00 19.02
C ILE A 79 -3.13 -10.58 19.35
N ASP A 80 -1.93 -10.22 18.88
CA ASP A 80 -1.47 -8.82 18.89
C ASP A 80 -2.23 -7.99 17.86
N LEU A 81 -3.27 -7.29 18.33
CA LEU A 81 -4.10 -6.41 17.51
C LEU A 81 -3.28 -5.31 16.82
N THR A 82 -2.16 -4.88 17.40
CA THR A 82 -1.30 -3.84 16.80
C THR A 82 -0.67 -4.34 15.50
N MET A 83 -0.22 -5.60 15.46
CA MET A 83 0.30 -6.21 14.25
C MET A 83 -0.78 -6.37 13.17
N LEU A 84 -1.98 -6.79 13.58
CA LEU A 84 -3.10 -6.92 12.65
C LEU A 84 -3.53 -5.58 12.06
N ILE A 85 -3.65 -4.54 12.88
CA ILE A 85 -3.96 -3.17 12.43
C ILE A 85 -2.94 -2.71 11.40
N ARG A 86 -1.64 -2.84 11.67
CA ARG A 86 -0.57 -2.47 10.73
C ARG A 86 -0.70 -3.19 9.40
N ARG A 87 -0.95 -4.50 9.43
CA ARG A 87 -1.13 -5.28 8.21
C ARG A 87 -2.32 -4.79 7.37
N LEU A 88 -3.44 -4.45 8.02
CA LEU A 88 -4.62 -3.92 7.34
C LEU A 88 -4.36 -2.50 6.79
N GLU A 89 -3.60 -1.67 7.51
CA GLU A 89 -3.17 -0.36 7.03
C GLU A 89 -2.26 -0.48 5.80
N ASP A 90 -1.32 -1.41 5.82
CA ASP A 90 -0.44 -1.71 4.68
C ASP A 90 -1.24 -2.18 3.45
N MET A 91 -2.26 -3.04 3.66
CA MET A 91 -3.15 -3.47 2.58
C MET A 91 -3.98 -2.30 2.03
N ARG A 92 -4.53 -1.46 2.91
CA ARG A 92 -5.27 -0.24 2.51
C ARG A 92 -4.39 0.66 1.64
N ASP A 93 -3.15 0.91 2.06
CA ASP A 93 -2.22 1.78 1.36
C ASP A 93 -1.83 1.18 -0.02
N ALA A 94 -1.64 -0.13 -0.10
CA ALA A 94 -1.40 -0.83 -1.36
C ALA A 94 -2.61 -0.76 -2.32
N ILE A 95 -3.83 -0.91 -1.79
CA ILE A 95 -5.07 -0.76 -2.57
C ILE A 95 -5.21 0.68 -3.05
N ASN A 96 -5.00 1.68 -2.21
CA ASN A 96 -5.07 3.09 -2.58
C ASN A 96 -4.08 3.43 -3.70
N MET A 97 -2.85 2.92 -3.64
CA MET A 97 -1.86 3.09 -4.70
C MET A 97 -2.33 2.47 -6.03
N ASN A 98 -2.94 1.29 -5.99
CA ASN A 98 -3.46 0.65 -7.20
C ASN A 98 -4.67 1.42 -7.78
N ILE A 99 -5.55 1.93 -6.92
CA ILE A 99 -6.66 2.80 -7.33
C ILE A 99 -6.11 4.07 -8.00
N GLU A 100 -5.11 4.71 -7.41
CA GLU A 100 -4.45 5.90 -7.97
C GLU A 100 -3.91 5.62 -9.37
N LYS A 101 -3.19 4.50 -9.57
CA LYS A 101 -2.69 4.08 -10.88
C LYS A 101 -3.82 3.86 -11.89
N LEU A 102 -4.91 3.21 -11.47
CA LEU A 102 -6.06 2.95 -12.35
C LEU A 102 -6.79 4.25 -12.72
N TYR A 103 -6.95 5.18 -11.79
CA TYR A 103 -7.50 6.50 -12.11
C TYR A 103 -6.64 7.24 -13.13
N GLU A 104 -5.32 7.22 -12.96
CA GLU A 104 -4.43 7.86 -13.92
C GLU A 104 -4.46 7.16 -15.29
N ARG A 105 -4.67 5.85 -15.35
CA ARG A 105 -4.91 5.14 -16.62
C ARG A 105 -6.26 5.48 -17.27
N ALA A 106 -7.30 5.62 -16.47
CA ALA A 106 -8.65 5.89 -16.96
C ALA A 106 -8.84 7.33 -17.46
N LYS A 107 -8.03 8.27 -16.98
CA LYS A 107 -8.13 9.68 -17.39
C LYS A 107 -7.53 9.87 -18.78
N SER A 108 -8.25 10.61 -19.62
CA SER A 108 -7.79 10.93 -20.99
C SER A 108 -6.77 12.06 -21.05
N ARG A 109 -6.55 12.81 -19.95
CA ARG A 109 -5.61 13.96 -19.86
C ARG A 109 -5.10 14.15 -18.43
N ASN A 110 -3.93 14.77 -18.29
CA ASN A 110 -3.35 15.21 -17.01
C ASN A 110 -4.33 16.08 -16.22
N ASP A 111 -4.56 15.72 -14.96
CA ASP A 111 -5.41 16.48 -14.01
C ASP A 111 -4.81 17.83 -13.59
N GLY A 112 -3.74 18.26 -14.24
CA GLY A 112 -3.00 19.48 -13.88
C GLY A 112 -2.17 19.34 -12.62
N ILE A 113 -1.51 20.44 -12.27
CA ILE A 113 -0.64 20.54 -11.10
C ILE A 113 -1.51 20.70 -9.84
N LYS A 114 -1.21 19.91 -8.79
CA LYS A 114 -1.91 19.96 -7.50
C LYS A 114 -0.91 20.18 -6.37
N GLU A 115 -1.34 20.93 -5.37
CA GLU A 115 -0.65 20.96 -4.09
C GLU A 115 -1.01 19.73 -3.27
N VAL A 116 -0.01 19.07 -2.73
CA VAL A 116 -0.16 17.85 -1.91
C VAL A 116 0.78 17.93 -0.72
N CYS A 117 0.52 17.11 0.28
CA CYS A 117 1.44 16.94 1.40
C CYS A 117 1.93 15.50 1.41
N LEU A 118 3.24 15.33 1.30
CA LEU A 118 3.91 14.04 1.45
C LEU A 118 4.02 13.72 2.95
N ASP A 119 3.59 12.53 3.34
CA ASP A 119 3.69 12.08 4.72
C ASP A 119 5.14 11.81 5.13
N GLU A 120 5.38 11.82 6.44
CA GLU A 120 6.63 11.36 7.01
C GLU A 120 6.91 9.92 6.58
N GLN A 121 8.17 9.64 6.22
CA GLN A 121 8.54 8.34 5.71
C GLN A 121 9.98 7.97 6.08
N THR A 122 10.17 6.77 6.65
CA THR A 122 11.51 6.20 6.85
C THR A 122 11.96 5.51 5.58
N VAL A 123 13.17 5.85 5.12
CA VAL A 123 13.74 5.35 3.86
C VAL A 123 15.17 4.89 4.04
N TYR A 124 15.56 3.87 3.28
CA TYR A 124 16.95 3.57 2.98
C TYR A 124 17.38 4.47 1.82
N ARG A 125 18.45 5.25 2.02
CA ARG A 125 18.86 6.35 1.15
C ARG A 125 20.29 6.19 0.68
N ARG A 126 20.49 6.26 -0.64
CA ARG A 126 21.82 6.24 -1.26
C ARG A 126 21.98 7.41 -2.22
N VAL A 127 23.18 7.96 -2.28
CA VAL A 127 23.52 9.10 -3.16
C VAL A 127 24.46 8.61 -4.25
N TYR A 128 24.14 8.95 -5.48
CA TYR A 128 24.93 8.60 -6.67
C TYR A 128 25.06 9.79 -7.61
N ILE A 129 25.96 9.68 -8.58
CA ILE A 129 26.02 10.55 -9.75
C ILE A 129 25.56 9.71 -10.94
N ALA A 130 24.54 10.17 -11.66
CA ALA A 130 23.97 9.47 -12.81
C ALA A 130 23.50 10.47 -13.87
N LYS A 131 23.90 10.24 -15.13
CA LYS A 131 23.65 11.18 -16.24
C LYS A 131 22.37 10.88 -17.00
N SER A 132 21.95 9.62 -17.04
CA SER A 132 20.76 9.21 -17.77
C SER A 132 19.65 8.69 -16.85
N VAL A 133 18.41 8.76 -17.30
CA VAL A 133 17.26 8.22 -16.55
C VAL A 133 17.35 6.70 -16.44
N ALA A 134 17.87 6.03 -17.45
CA ALA A 134 18.11 4.58 -17.41
C ALA A 134 19.08 4.22 -16.28
N GLU A 135 20.21 4.92 -16.17
CA GLU A 135 21.19 4.72 -15.09
C GLU A 135 20.56 5.01 -13.72
N LYS A 136 19.79 6.10 -13.58
CA LYS A 136 19.06 6.44 -12.35
C LYS A 136 18.10 5.34 -11.93
N THR A 137 17.36 4.76 -12.87
CA THR A 137 16.39 3.69 -12.56
C THR A 137 17.08 2.39 -12.18
N ASP A 138 18.24 2.06 -12.75
CA ASP A 138 19.01 0.89 -12.36
C ASP A 138 19.61 1.03 -10.96
N LEU A 139 20.14 2.22 -10.65
CA LEU A 139 20.60 2.55 -9.29
C LEU A 139 19.48 2.49 -8.27
N LEU A 140 18.28 2.95 -8.64
CA LEU A 140 17.09 2.85 -7.77
C LEU A 140 16.72 1.39 -7.49
N ARG A 141 16.72 0.51 -8.51
CA ARG A 141 16.44 -0.93 -8.33
C ARG A 141 17.47 -1.58 -7.40
N ARG A 142 18.75 -1.25 -7.59
CA ARG A 142 19.82 -1.74 -6.73
C ARG A 142 19.61 -1.27 -5.28
N THR A 143 19.33 0.02 -5.08
CA THR A 143 19.03 0.59 -3.74
C THR A 143 17.83 -0.10 -3.08
N ALA A 144 16.77 -0.36 -3.85
CA ALA A 144 15.60 -1.08 -3.37
C ALA A 144 15.94 -2.52 -2.92
N PHE A 145 16.78 -3.22 -3.69
CA PHE A 145 17.22 -4.56 -3.35
C PHE A 145 18.08 -4.58 -2.07
N GLU A 146 19.03 -3.65 -1.95
CA GLU A 146 19.86 -3.47 -0.74
C GLU A 146 18.98 -3.20 0.50
N ALA A 147 17.98 -2.32 0.37
CA ALA A 147 17.04 -2.02 1.44
C ALA A 147 16.25 -3.26 1.89
N MET A 148 15.78 -4.09 0.94
CA MET A 148 15.07 -5.32 1.23
C MET A 148 15.95 -6.35 1.96
N GLN A 149 17.23 -6.44 1.59
CA GLN A 149 18.17 -7.34 2.26
C GLN A 149 18.48 -6.92 3.71
N LEU A 150 18.63 -5.62 3.95
CA LEU A 150 19.02 -5.08 5.25
C LEU A 150 17.85 -4.91 6.22
N CYS A 151 16.71 -4.48 5.73
CA CYS A 151 15.55 -4.12 6.55
C CYS A 151 14.38 -5.12 6.45
N GLY A 152 14.54 -6.18 5.64
CA GLY A 152 13.46 -7.11 5.31
C GLY A 152 12.49 -6.56 4.27
N THR A 153 11.55 -7.40 3.86
CA THR A 153 10.50 -6.99 2.92
C THR A 153 9.46 -6.12 3.62
N TYR A 154 9.47 -4.83 3.33
CA TYR A 154 8.39 -3.93 3.73
C TYR A 154 7.29 -3.96 2.67
N THR A 155 6.16 -4.58 2.99
CA THR A 155 5.05 -4.79 2.05
C THR A 155 4.08 -3.62 1.99
N GLY A 156 4.08 -2.74 2.99
CA GLY A 156 3.08 -1.70 3.17
C GLY A 156 3.19 -0.55 2.18
N LYS A 157 4.29 0.16 2.20
CA LYS A 157 4.54 1.26 1.25
C LYS A 157 5.74 0.92 0.37
N ARG A 158 5.56 0.08 -0.63
CA ARG A 158 6.59 -0.14 -1.66
C ARG A 158 6.77 1.12 -2.49
N MET A 159 7.27 2.16 -1.88
CA MET A 159 7.56 3.40 -2.57
C MET A 159 9.06 3.49 -2.82
N TYR A 160 9.42 3.44 -4.08
CA TYR A 160 10.77 3.70 -4.56
C TYR A 160 10.74 5.00 -5.33
N PHE A 161 11.64 5.91 -5.01
CA PHE A 161 11.69 7.20 -5.68
C PHE A 161 13.12 7.72 -5.77
N ILE A 162 13.29 8.66 -6.67
CA ILE A 162 14.53 9.38 -6.86
C ILE A 162 14.30 10.83 -6.47
N GLU A 163 15.22 11.41 -5.73
CA GLU A 163 15.30 12.85 -5.53
C GLU A 163 16.58 13.38 -6.19
N HIS A 164 16.52 14.61 -6.66
CA HIS A 164 17.70 15.34 -7.05
C HIS A 164 17.52 16.86 -6.82
N PRO A 165 18.61 17.59 -6.50
CA PRO A 165 18.56 19.04 -6.50
C PRO A 165 18.27 19.57 -7.90
N LEU A 166 17.47 20.62 -8.00
CA LEU A 166 17.18 21.30 -9.27
C LEU A 166 18.46 21.90 -9.89
N SER A 167 19.44 22.30 -9.06
CA SER A 167 20.73 22.84 -9.47
C SER A 167 21.76 21.78 -9.93
N GLU A 168 21.57 20.52 -9.50
CA GLU A 168 22.49 19.41 -9.74
C GLU A 168 21.72 18.16 -10.23
N PRO A 169 21.20 18.16 -11.47
CA PRO A 169 20.32 17.08 -11.93
C PRO A 169 21.02 15.72 -12.06
N GLU A 170 22.35 15.67 -12.12
CA GLU A 170 23.12 14.42 -12.13
C GLU A 170 23.24 13.79 -10.73
N LYS A 171 23.15 14.60 -9.66
CA LYS A 171 23.19 14.11 -8.29
C LYS A 171 21.87 13.41 -7.97
N THR A 172 21.92 12.11 -7.87
CA THR A 172 20.75 11.24 -7.75
C THR A 172 20.69 10.63 -6.37
N VAL A 173 19.63 10.90 -5.64
CA VAL A 173 19.33 10.33 -4.33
C VAL A 173 18.27 9.27 -4.50
N CYS A 174 18.68 8.01 -4.46
CA CYS A 174 17.77 6.88 -4.52
C CYS A 174 17.22 6.55 -3.13
N CYS A 175 15.91 6.46 -3.00
CA CYS A 175 15.22 6.18 -1.75
C CYS A 175 14.30 4.96 -1.90
N ALA A 176 14.37 4.06 -0.94
CA ALA A 176 13.45 2.92 -0.81
C ALA A 176 12.80 2.95 0.58
N ALA A 177 11.46 2.93 0.63
CA ALA A 177 10.73 2.90 1.89
C ALA A 177 11.06 1.63 2.69
N VAL A 178 11.30 1.81 3.98
CA VAL A 178 11.59 0.74 4.94
C VAL A 178 10.69 0.86 6.17
N PRO A 179 10.55 -0.19 6.98
CA PRO A 179 9.75 -0.12 8.20
C PRO A 179 10.13 1.07 9.08
N PRO A 180 9.17 1.77 9.72
CA PRO A 180 9.42 2.99 10.51
C PRO A 180 10.41 2.83 11.67
N LYS A 181 10.63 1.58 12.14
CA LYS A 181 11.59 1.27 13.22
C LYS A 181 12.97 0.85 12.72
N SER A 182 13.20 0.89 11.41
CA SER A 182 14.51 0.57 10.83
C SER A 182 15.54 1.61 11.26
N SER A 183 16.76 1.15 11.52
CA SER A 183 17.89 1.99 11.89
C SER A 183 19.16 1.52 11.18
N GLY A 184 20.10 2.41 10.94
CA GLY A 184 21.37 2.13 10.26
C GLY A 184 21.95 3.36 9.57
N GLU A 185 23.17 3.23 9.06
CA GLU A 185 23.94 4.34 8.45
C GLU A 185 23.18 5.03 7.31
N TYR A 186 22.41 4.27 6.51
CA TYR A 186 21.69 4.78 5.33
C TYR A 186 20.19 4.93 5.57
N ILE A 187 19.73 4.80 6.81
CA ILE A 187 18.32 4.95 7.16
C ILE A 187 18.06 6.38 7.61
N VAL A 188 17.11 7.04 6.96
CA VAL A 188 16.73 8.42 7.23
C VAL A 188 15.21 8.53 7.30
N THR A 189 14.71 9.28 8.25
CA THR A 189 13.30 9.68 8.28
C THR A 189 13.14 11.01 7.56
N LEU A 190 12.42 10.98 6.44
CA LEU A 190 12.03 12.18 5.69
C LEU A 190 10.80 12.78 6.36
N PRO A 191 10.80 14.08 6.68
CA PRO A 191 9.69 14.72 7.35
C PRO A 191 8.49 14.89 6.42
N LYS A 192 7.33 15.11 7.01
CA LYS A 192 6.15 15.55 6.28
C LYS A 192 6.46 16.83 5.52
N THR A 193 6.24 16.82 4.18
CA THR A 193 6.70 17.88 3.29
C THR A 193 5.64 18.26 2.28
N PRO A 194 5.27 19.56 2.17
CA PRO A 194 4.38 20.03 1.13
C PRO A 194 5.09 20.02 -0.23
N ALA A 195 4.35 19.75 -1.31
CA ALA A 195 4.88 19.66 -2.65
C ALA A 195 3.83 20.04 -3.70
N LEU A 196 4.29 20.54 -4.85
CA LEU A 196 3.53 20.51 -6.10
C LEU A 196 3.67 19.13 -6.72
N SER A 197 2.61 18.60 -7.28
CA SER A 197 2.59 17.27 -7.90
C SER A 197 1.84 17.27 -9.21
N VAL A 198 2.35 16.52 -10.17
CA VAL A 198 1.69 16.22 -11.44
C VAL A 198 1.99 14.78 -11.85
N TYR A 199 1.06 14.15 -12.55
CA TYR A 199 1.28 12.87 -13.20
C TYR A 199 1.74 13.06 -14.63
N HIS A 200 2.80 12.35 -14.99
CA HIS A 200 3.28 12.25 -16.37
C HIS A 200 2.98 10.86 -16.92
N ARG A 201 2.43 10.81 -18.12
CA ARG A 201 2.32 9.62 -18.95
C ARG A 201 3.23 9.76 -20.15
N GLY A 202 4.12 8.82 -20.32
CA GLY A 202 5.06 8.85 -21.41
C GLY A 202 6.45 8.43 -20.99
N ALA A 203 7.38 8.66 -21.90
CA ALA A 203 8.76 8.27 -21.75
C ALA A 203 9.45 9.06 -20.63
N TYR A 204 10.40 8.43 -19.96
CA TYR A 204 11.18 9.08 -18.90
C TYR A 204 12.03 10.24 -19.41
N GLU A 205 12.35 10.24 -20.70
CA GLU A 205 13.09 11.30 -21.38
C GLU A 205 12.34 12.64 -21.40
N GLU A 206 11.02 12.62 -21.18
CA GLU A 206 10.14 13.80 -21.12
C GLU A 206 10.05 14.41 -19.72
N LEU A 207 10.53 13.73 -18.68
CA LEU A 207 10.42 14.19 -17.28
C LEU A 207 11.06 15.58 -17.01
N PRO A 208 12.18 15.98 -17.64
CA PRO A 208 12.68 17.34 -17.49
C PRO A 208 11.68 18.42 -17.92
N ASN A 209 10.95 18.22 -19.02
CA ASN A 209 9.92 19.17 -19.48
C ASN A 209 8.78 19.31 -18.47
N VAL A 210 8.37 18.18 -17.88
CA VAL A 210 7.33 18.15 -16.82
C VAL A 210 7.79 18.92 -15.57
N LEU A 211 9.06 18.81 -15.24
CA LEU A 211 9.64 19.54 -14.12
C LEU A 211 9.68 21.06 -14.42
N ASP A 212 10.00 21.45 -15.65
CA ASP A 212 9.98 22.85 -16.09
C ASP A 212 8.56 23.45 -16.01
N GLU A 213 7.54 22.66 -16.33
CA GLU A 213 6.13 23.05 -16.14
C GLU A 213 5.82 23.31 -14.66
N LEU A 214 6.26 22.42 -13.74
CA LEU A 214 6.08 22.60 -12.29
C LEU A 214 6.79 23.87 -11.79
N MET A 215 8.03 24.11 -12.24
CA MET A 215 8.79 25.31 -11.87
C MET A 215 8.13 26.59 -12.39
N SER A 216 7.62 26.56 -13.62
CA SER A 216 6.89 27.69 -14.23
C SER A 216 5.59 27.98 -13.48
N TYR A 217 4.86 26.94 -13.11
CA TYR A 217 3.66 27.05 -12.27
C TYR A 217 3.98 27.67 -10.91
N ALA A 218 5.02 27.18 -10.22
CA ALA A 218 5.44 27.69 -8.93
C ALA A 218 5.79 29.19 -9.03
N LYS A 219 6.57 29.58 -10.04
CA LYS A 219 6.94 30.99 -10.29
C LYS A 219 5.70 31.85 -10.51
N LYS A 220 4.76 31.42 -11.37
CA LYS A 220 3.52 32.17 -11.68
C LYS A 220 2.66 32.37 -10.44
N ASN A 221 2.60 31.37 -9.55
CA ASN A 221 1.77 31.39 -8.35
C ASN A 221 2.53 31.88 -7.10
N ARG A 222 3.78 32.35 -7.23
CA ARG A 222 4.64 32.83 -6.14
C ARG A 222 4.87 31.78 -5.04
N ILE A 223 4.98 30.50 -5.43
CA ILE A 223 5.23 29.38 -4.53
C ILE A 223 6.73 29.16 -4.41
N GLU A 224 7.25 29.15 -3.18
CA GLU A 224 8.67 28.93 -2.93
C GLU A 224 9.01 27.44 -2.91
N LEU A 225 9.88 27.02 -3.84
CA LEU A 225 10.39 25.66 -3.91
C LEU A 225 11.62 25.48 -3.00
N SER A 226 11.78 24.27 -2.46
CA SER A 226 12.97 23.90 -1.66
C SER A 226 14.24 23.68 -2.52
N GLY A 227 14.08 23.61 -3.84
CA GLY A 227 15.14 23.26 -4.76
C GLY A 227 15.33 21.75 -4.95
N ILE A 228 14.43 20.92 -4.45
CA ILE A 228 14.47 19.45 -4.62
C ILE A 228 13.26 19.01 -5.43
N CYS A 229 13.48 18.12 -6.40
CA CYS A 229 12.42 17.40 -7.07
C CYS A 229 12.45 15.90 -6.69
N ARG A 230 11.30 15.23 -6.82
CA ARG A 230 11.15 13.80 -6.57
C ARG A 230 10.37 13.13 -7.70
N TYR A 231 10.87 12.00 -8.19
CA TYR A 231 10.22 11.15 -9.17
C TYR A 231 9.81 9.84 -8.54
N VAL A 232 8.52 9.54 -8.54
CA VAL A 232 7.94 8.26 -8.10
C VAL A 232 7.49 7.50 -9.34
N PHE A 233 8.19 6.40 -9.65
CA PHE A 233 7.88 5.56 -10.81
C PHE A 233 6.77 4.57 -10.44
N LEU A 234 5.54 4.85 -10.88
CA LEU A 234 4.38 4.01 -10.58
C LEU A 234 4.28 2.83 -11.52
N GLU A 235 4.53 3.05 -12.81
CA GLU A 235 4.56 2.05 -13.85
C GLU A 235 5.67 2.37 -14.85
N GLY A 236 6.33 1.34 -15.34
CA GLY A 236 7.48 1.51 -16.23
C GLY A 236 7.88 0.20 -16.93
N PRO A 237 9.16 0.06 -17.31
CA PRO A 237 9.64 -1.07 -18.09
C PRO A 237 9.30 -2.47 -17.56
N PRO A 238 9.19 -2.71 -16.23
CA PRO A 238 8.79 -4.03 -15.74
C PRO A 238 7.35 -4.42 -16.09
N GLN A 239 6.45 -3.43 -16.26
CA GLN A 239 5.04 -3.64 -16.56
C GLN A 239 4.72 -3.46 -18.05
N HIS A 240 5.43 -2.56 -18.75
CA HIS A 240 5.12 -2.14 -20.10
C HIS A 240 6.36 -2.09 -20.99
N LYS A 241 6.23 -2.62 -22.22
CA LYS A 241 7.24 -2.43 -23.27
C LYS A 241 7.06 -1.07 -23.97
N ASP A 242 5.82 -0.61 -24.08
CA ASP A 242 5.48 0.67 -24.68
C ASP A 242 5.68 1.79 -23.66
N LYS A 243 6.60 2.71 -23.97
CA LYS A 243 6.93 3.87 -23.12
C LYS A 243 5.76 4.83 -22.92
N SER A 244 4.80 4.87 -23.86
CA SER A 244 3.60 5.72 -23.75
C SER A 244 2.69 5.32 -22.57
N LEU A 245 2.86 4.10 -22.05
CA LEU A 245 2.10 3.56 -20.92
C LEU A 245 2.80 3.75 -19.58
N PHE A 246 4.01 4.30 -19.54
CA PHE A 246 4.70 4.58 -18.28
C PHE A 246 3.96 5.68 -17.52
N ILE A 247 3.92 5.54 -16.21
CA ILE A 247 3.30 6.52 -15.31
C ILE A 247 4.33 6.92 -14.25
N THR A 248 4.67 8.20 -14.23
CA THR A 248 5.56 8.79 -13.23
C THR A 248 4.82 9.92 -12.52
N ARG A 249 4.87 9.93 -11.20
CA ARG A 249 4.42 11.07 -10.43
C ARG A 249 5.61 11.96 -10.11
N VAL A 250 5.54 13.20 -10.55
CA VAL A 250 6.62 14.20 -10.40
C VAL A 250 6.22 15.17 -9.31
N PHE A 251 7.19 15.49 -8.43
CA PHE A 251 6.99 16.43 -7.35
C PHE A 251 8.08 17.50 -7.36
N ALA A 252 7.70 18.74 -7.11
CA ALA A 252 8.59 19.80 -6.70
C ALA A 252 8.32 20.14 -5.23
N LEU A 253 9.30 19.88 -4.36
CA LEU A 253 9.12 20.08 -2.92
C LEU A 253 9.10 21.56 -2.57
N LEU A 254 8.19 21.96 -1.67
CA LEU A 254 8.08 23.33 -1.21
C LEU A 254 9.04 23.59 -0.04
N LYS A 255 9.44 24.86 0.13
CA LYS A 255 10.09 25.26 1.36
C LYS A 255 9.15 25.04 2.54
N GLN A 256 9.62 24.39 3.57
CA GLN A 256 8.92 24.39 4.85
C GLN A 256 8.97 25.81 5.43
N GLN A 257 7.81 26.39 5.66
CA GLN A 257 7.76 27.61 6.46
C GLN A 257 8.25 27.23 7.85
N SER A 258 9.33 27.87 8.30
CA SER A 258 9.76 27.75 9.69
C SER A 258 8.58 28.18 10.55
N VAL A 259 7.98 27.24 11.29
CA VAL A 259 7.04 27.60 12.35
C VAL A 259 7.91 28.25 13.43
N ASN A 260 8.11 29.58 13.30
CA ASN A 260 8.63 30.36 14.39
C ASN A 260 7.61 30.26 15.53
N GLY A 261 7.96 29.42 16.52
CA GLY A 261 7.22 29.32 17.75
C GLY A 261 7.05 30.71 18.37
N LYS A 262 5.81 31.02 18.66
CA LYS A 262 5.47 32.00 19.68
C LYS A 262 5.21 31.27 20.97
#